data_be397c71f8f23c6078b72645b6fdb969
#
_entry.id   be397c71f8f23c6078b72645b6fdb969
#
_cell.length_a   1.000
_cell.length_b   1.000
_cell.length_c   1.000
_cell.angle_alpha   90.00
_cell.angle_beta   90.00
_cell.angle_gamma   90.00
#
_symmetry.space_group_name_H-M   'P 1'
#
loop_
_entity.id
_entity.type
_entity.pdbx_description
1 polymer ?
#
loop_
_entity_poly.entity_id
_entity_poly.type
_entity_poly.pdbx_seq_one_letter_code
_entity_poly.pdbx_strand_id
1 'polypeptide(L)'
;MQLIALKLIKLDIIMADKTPTPHIGAKYGEIAPTVIMAGDPLRAKMMAERYLENPVLYNQVRGMLGYTGLYKGKRVSVQGHGMGIPSIGIYSYELFNFYDVKTIIRVGSAGSMHPDLHIGDLVMAMGACTNSAYAMQFHLPGIYAPIADFDLLRAAAEKAEELGYRYKVGNVYSSDTFYDDSPDTDQWQKMGVLAVEMEAPALYMNAARSGARALCMCTISDSLITGEVTTAEERQNNFTQMMDVAFGII
;
A
#
# COMPACT_ATOMS: atom_id res chain seq x y z
N MET A 1 2.01 14.03 33.33
CA MET A 1 2.75 12.81 32.98
C MET A 1 2.00 11.53 33.38
N GLN A 2 1.59 11.33 34.63
CA GLN A 2 0.89 10.10 35.10
C GLN A 2 -0.42 9.80 34.34
N LEU A 3 -1.24 10.81 34.00
CA LEU A 3 -2.52 10.61 33.30
C LEU A 3 -2.33 10.13 31.84
N ILE A 4 -1.25 10.57 31.19
CA ILE A 4 -0.88 10.13 29.81
C ILE A 4 -0.36 8.69 29.86
N ALA A 5 0.47 8.36 30.83
CA ALA A 5 0.98 6.99 31.00
C ALA A 5 -0.15 5.99 31.27
N LEU A 6 -1.12 6.35 32.14
CA LEU A 6 -2.30 5.52 32.42
C LEU A 6 -3.21 5.33 31.20
N LYS A 7 -3.37 6.37 30.36
CA LYS A 7 -4.13 6.26 29.10
C LYS A 7 -3.43 5.34 28.09
N LEU A 8 -2.11 5.42 27.98
CA LEU A 8 -1.32 4.54 27.10
C LEU A 8 -1.40 3.08 27.54
N ILE A 9 -1.19 2.79 28.82
CA ILE A 9 -1.31 1.43 29.39
C ILE A 9 -2.72 0.85 29.16
N LYS A 10 -3.77 1.67 29.34
CA LYS A 10 -5.15 1.22 29.09
C LYS A 10 -5.41 0.94 27.61
N LEU A 11 -4.84 1.74 26.71
CA LEU A 11 -4.92 1.54 25.27
C LEU A 11 -4.21 0.23 24.86
N ASP A 12 -3.00 0.00 25.37
CA ASP A 12 -2.22 -1.21 25.11
C ASP A 12 -2.96 -2.49 25.56
N ILE A 13 -3.60 -2.45 26.72
CA ILE A 13 -4.42 -3.57 27.22
C ILE A 13 -5.62 -3.83 26.28
N ILE A 14 -6.34 -2.78 25.87
CA ILE A 14 -7.50 -2.90 24.97
C ILE A 14 -7.09 -3.45 23.59
N MET A 15 -5.93 -3.04 23.07
CA MET A 15 -5.41 -3.54 21.80
C MET A 15 -4.95 -4.99 21.91
N ALA A 16 -4.27 -5.36 23.00
CA ALA A 16 -3.83 -6.73 23.26
C ALA A 16 -5.00 -7.71 23.31
N ASP A 17 -6.13 -7.30 23.92
CA ASP A 17 -7.35 -8.12 24.02
C ASP A 17 -8.03 -8.36 22.65
N LYS A 18 -7.73 -7.52 21.64
CA LYS A 18 -8.30 -7.61 20.27
C LYS A 18 -7.42 -8.36 19.29
N THR A 19 -6.24 -8.76 19.70
CA THR A 19 -5.28 -9.50 18.85
C THR A 19 -5.01 -10.89 19.39
N PRO A 20 -4.81 -11.92 18.54
CA PRO A 20 -4.86 -11.89 17.06
C PRO A 20 -6.23 -11.52 16.51
N THR A 21 -6.25 -10.88 15.32
CA THR A 21 -7.48 -10.58 14.58
C THR A 21 -7.89 -11.77 13.70
N PRO A 22 -9.10 -11.76 13.08
CA PRO A 22 -9.51 -12.84 12.18
C PRO A 22 -8.60 -13.06 10.95
N HIS A 23 -7.83 -12.03 10.54
CA HIS A 23 -7.03 -12.08 9.33
C HIS A 23 -5.52 -11.95 9.59
N ILE A 24 -5.11 -11.51 10.78
CA ILE A 24 -3.70 -11.34 11.16
C ILE A 24 -3.44 -12.08 12.46
N GLY A 25 -2.57 -13.13 12.38
CA GLY A 25 -2.25 -14.02 13.49
C GLY A 25 -1.26 -13.45 14.52
N ALA A 26 -0.73 -12.24 14.30
CA ALA A 26 0.20 -11.57 15.21
C ALA A 26 -0.46 -11.22 16.54
N LYS A 27 0.35 -11.22 17.60
CA LYS A 27 0.00 -10.57 18.87
C LYS A 27 0.28 -9.08 18.81
N TYR A 28 -0.38 -8.31 19.68
CA TYR A 28 -0.08 -6.89 19.84
C TYR A 28 1.42 -6.68 20.13
N GLY A 29 2.02 -5.71 19.44
CA GLY A 29 3.45 -5.41 19.56
C GLY A 29 4.37 -6.23 18.64
N GLU A 30 3.90 -7.28 17.96
CA GLU A 30 4.73 -8.05 17.01
C GLU A 30 4.90 -7.32 15.67
N ILE A 31 3.97 -6.45 15.29
CA ILE A 31 4.02 -5.65 14.06
C ILE A 31 4.67 -4.29 14.33
N ALA A 32 5.50 -3.82 13.42
CA ALA A 32 6.15 -2.51 13.51
C ALA A 32 5.17 -1.36 13.22
N PRO A 33 5.44 -0.13 13.72
CA PRO A 33 4.62 1.04 13.40
C PRO A 33 4.59 1.43 11.92
N THR A 34 5.58 0.98 11.14
CA THR A 34 5.64 1.15 9.68
C THR A 34 5.56 -0.21 9.01
N VAL A 35 4.60 -0.34 8.08
CA VAL A 35 4.38 -1.58 7.30
C VAL A 35 4.47 -1.26 5.82
N ILE A 36 5.29 -2.02 5.08
CA ILE A 36 5.27 -2.02 3.62
C ILE A 36 4.38 -3.18 3.17
N MET A 37 3.40 -2.90 2.31
CA MET A 37 2.42 -3.88 1.87
C MET A 37 2.50 -4.14 0.38
N ALA A 38 2.36 -5.42 0.00
CA ALA A 38 2.24 -5.86 -1.39
C ALA A 38 0.97 -6.69 -1.61
N GLY A 39 0.40 -6.63 -2.81
CA GLY A 39 -0.75 -7.49 -3.16
C GLY A 39 -0.41 -8.97 -3.06
N ASP A 40 0.75 -9.34 -3.60
CA ASP A 40 1.26 -10.70 -3.59
C ASP A 40 1.99 -11.01 -2.27
N PRO A 41 1.54 -12.03 -1.50
CA PRO A 41 2.22 -12.45 -0.27
C PRO A 41 3.64 -13.00 -0.51
N LEU A 42 3.94 -13.54 -1.69
CA LEU A 42 5.30 -13.98 -2.03
C LEU A 42 6.23 -12.78 -2.24
N ARG A 43 5.70 -11.65 -2.72
CA ARG A 43 6.45 -10.40 -2.77
C ARG A 43 6.75 -9.87 -1.36
N ALA A 44 5.80 -9.99 -0.42
CA ALA A 44 6.06 -9.65 0.98
C ALA A 44 7.17 -10.53 1.58
N LYS A 45 7.19 -11.83 1.27
CA LYS A 45 8.26 -12.74 1.65
C LYS A 45 9.61 -12.32 1.04
N MET A 46 9.64 -12.04 -0.25
CA MET A 46 10.86 -11.59 -0.94
C MET A 46 11.39 -10.27 -0.35
N MET A 47 10.51 -9.31 -0.03
CA MET A 47 10.92 -8.10 0.67
C MET A 47 11.54 -8.39 2.04
N ALA A 48 10.96 -9.31 2.81
CA ALA A 48 11.51 -9.72 4.11
C ALA A 48 12.92 -10.31 3.97
N GLU A 49 13.09 -11.23 3.02
CA GLU A 49 14.37 -11.94 2.79
C GLU A 49 15.46 -11.02 2.23
N ARG A 50 15.09 -10.02 1.42
CA ARG A 50 16.05 -9.14 0.74
C ARG A 50 16.45 -7.92 1.56
N TYR A 51 15.50 -7.33 2.31
CA TYR A 51 15.69 -6.02 2.94
C TYR A 51 15.77 -6.08 4.47
N LEU A 52 15.18 -7.10 5.13
CA LEU A 52 15.11 -7.12 6.58
C LEU A 52 16.22 -7.99 7.18
N GLU A 53 16.84 -7.47 8.22
CA GLU A 53 17.71 -8.24 9.11
C GLU A 53 16.85 -9.03 10.10
N ASN A 54 17.13 -10.34 10.24
CA ASN A 54 16.45 -11.26 11.15
C ASN A 54 14.89 -11.20 11.05
N PRO A 55 14.30 -11.40 9.84
CA PRO A 55 12.88 -11.35 9.67
C PRO A 55 12.16 -12.47 10.42
N VAL A 56 11.16 -12.13 11.21
CA VAL A 56 10.32 -13.07 11.94
C VAL A 56 8.93 -13.09 11.30
N LEU A 57 8.46 -14.27 10.91
CA LEU A 57 7.12 -14.49 10.38
C LEU A 57 6.09 -14.30 11.52
N TYR A 58 5.20 -13.32 11.41
CA TYR A 58 4.12 -13.07 12.37
C TYR A 58 2.73 -13.45 11.82
N ASN A 59 2.59 -13.53 10.51
CA ASN A 59 1.31 -13.89 9.88
C ASN A 59 1.47 -14.84 8.69
N GLN A 60 0.60 -15.85 8.65
CA GLN A 60 0.36 -16.74 7.51
C GLN A 60 -1.11 -17.10 7.34
N VAL A 61 -2.00 -16.42 8.08
CA VAL A 61 -3.45 -16.62 7.98
C VAL A 61 -3.88 -16.32 6.55
N ARG A 62 -4.64 -17.25 5.94
CA ARG A 62 -5.09 -17.17 4.53
C ARG A 62 -3.96 -17.04 3.50
N GLY A 63 -2.72 -17.41 3.86
CA GLY A 63 -1.56 -17.25 2.99
C GLY A 63 -1.03 -15.81 2.90
N MET A 64 -1.60 -14.84 3.63
CA MET A 64 -1.12 -13.46 3.66
C MET A 64 0.09 -13.34 4.57
N LEU A 65 1.25 -13.67 4.01
CA LEU A 65 2.52 -13.67 4.74
C LEU A 65 2.86 -12.28 5.26
N GLY A 66 3.28 -12.22 6.53
CA GLY A 66 3.72 -10.99 7.18
C GLY A 66 4.97 -11.24 8.03
N TYR A 67 5.94 -10.35 7.93
CA TYR A 67 7.23 -10.45 8.61
C TYR A 67 7.59 -9.13 9.28
N THR A 68 8.25 -9.20 10.44
CA THR A 68 8.87 -8.06 11.11
C THR A 68 10.37 -8.30 11.25
N GLY A 69 11.17 -7.30 10.95
CA GLY A 69 12.63 -7.33 11.11
C GLY A 69 13.22 -5.93 11.27
N LEU A 70 14.53 -5.82 11.09
CA LEU A 70 15.21 -4.53 11.11
C LEU A 70 15.65 -4.14 9.70
N TYR A 71 15.53 -2.86 9.38
CA TYR A 71 16.12 -2.24 8.21
C TYR A 71 16.96 -1.04 8.65
N LYS A 72 18.27 -1.12 8.49
CA LYS A 72 19.23 -0.09 8.96
C LYS A 72 18.98 0.31 10.42
N GLY A 73 18.77 -0.70 11.28
CA GLY A 73 18.52 -0.53 12.72
C GLY A 73 17.11 -0.06 13.09
N LYS A 74 16.22 0.21 12.14
CA LYS A 74 14.80 0.55 12.40
C LYS A 74 13.92 -0.69 12.25
N ARG A 75 12.94 -0.83 13.15
CA ARG A 75 11.98 -1.92 13.09
C ARG A 75 10.93 -1.64 12.02
N VAL A 76 10.76 -2.58 11.08
CA VAL A 76 9.85 -2.50 9.93
C VAL A 76 9.12 -3.82 9.76
N SER A 77 7.88 -3.75 9.32
CA SER A 77 7.11 -4.93 8.90
C SER A 77 6.84 -4.89 7.39
N VAL A 78 6.74 -6.07 6.81
CA VAL A 78 6.24 -6.27 5.44
C VAL A 78 5.08 -7.25 5.48
N GLN A 79 4.02 -7.02 4.68
CA GLN A 79 2.85 -7.89 4.68
C GLN A 79 2.14 -7.93 3.33
N GLY A 80 1.62 -9.11 2.98
CA GLY A 80 0.69 -9.27 1.88
C GLY A 80 -0.70 -8.72 2.22
N HIS A 81 -1.42 -8.18 1.21
CA HIS A 81 -2.79 -7.70 1.39
C HIS A 81 -3.80 -8.30 0.40
N GLY A 82 -3.36 -9.16 -0.54
CA GLY A 82 -4.21 -9.68 -1.59
C GLY A 82 -4.53 -8.65 -2.68
N MET A 83 -5.57 -8.88 -3.47
CA MET A 83 -5.98 -8.01 -4.57
C MET A 83 -7.31 -7.34 -4.25
N GLY A 84 -7.44 -6.10 -4.69
CA GLY A 84 -8.68 -5.33 -4.67
C GLY A 84 -8.97 -4.59 -3.37
N ILE A 85 -9.83 -3.59 -3.50
CA ILE A 85 -10.29 -2.70 -2.42
C ILE A 85 -10.81 -3.48 -1.20
N PRO A 86 -11.66 -4.52 -1.33
CA PRO A 86 -12.14 -5.26 -0.15
C PRO A 86 -11.01 -5.92 0.63
N SER A 87 -9.99 -6.46 -0.07
CA SER A 87 -8.90 -7.17 0.59
C SER A 87 -7.99 -6.21 1.36
N ILE A 88 -7.43 -5.19 0.70
CA ILE A 88 -6.59 -4.20 1.41
C ILE A 88 -7.38 -3.45 2.47
N GLY A 89 -8.68 -3.26 2.26
CA GLY A 89 -9.59 -2.65 3.22
C GLY A 89 -9.60 -3.38 4.56
N ILE A 90 -9.62 -4.72 4.53
CA ILE A 90 -9.54 -5.55 5.75
C ILE A 90 -8.18 -5.37 6.43
N TYR A 91 -7.09 -5.67 5.71
CA TYR A 91 -5.76 -5.69 6.31
C TYR A 91 -5.30 -4.32 6.82
N SER A 92 -5.51 -3.25 6.05
CA SER A 92 -5.15 -1.90 6.48
C SER A 92 -5.98 -1.43 7.68
N TYR A 93 -7.28 -1.79 7.72
CA TYR A 93 -8.12 -1.50 8.86
C TYR A 93 -7.62 -2.19 10.14
N GLU A 94 -7.32 -3.48 10.07
CA GLU A 94 -6.81 -4.24 11.23
C GLU A 94 -5.47 -3.68 11.70
N LEU A 95 -4.54 -3.42 10.78
CA LEU A 95 -3.23 -2.87 11.11
C LEU A 95 -3.31 -1.51 11.81
N PHE A 96 -4.12 -0.59 11.31
CA PHE A 96 -4.27 0.73 11.92
C PHE A 96 -5.03 0.70 13.26
N ASN A 97 -6.08 -0.13 13.37
CA ASN A 97 -7.00 -0.05 14.51
C ASN A 97 -6.71 -1.06 15.63
N PHE A 98 -5.93 -2.13 15.37
CA PHE A 98 -5.66 -3.17 16.35
C PHE A 98 -4.18 -3.40 16.62
N TYR A 99 -3.28 -2.99 15.71
CA TYR A 99 -1.84 -3.22 15.83
C TYR A 99 -1.01 -1.93 15.98
N ASP A 100 -1.66 -0.80 16.15
CA ASP A 100 -1.03 0.51 16.35
C ASP A 100 -0.09 0.94 15.22
N VAL A 101 -0.34 0.44 14.00
CA VAL A 101 0.41 0.84 12.80
C VAL A 101 0.12 2.31 12.50
N LYS A 102 1.17 3.08 12.25
CA LYS A 102 1.09 4.54 12.01
C LYS A 102 1.29 4.89 10.54
N THR A 103 1.97 4.01 9.80
CA THR A 103 2.32 4.27 8.40
C THR A 103 2.21 2.98 7.59
N ILE A 104 1.49 3.04 6.49
CA ILE A 104 1.47 1.96 5.49
C ILE A 104 1.95 2.51 4.14
N ILE A 105 2.95 1.85 3.56
CA ILE A 105 3.42 2.12 2.20
C ILE A 105 3.08 0.90 1.34
N ARG A 106 2.16 1.08 0.39
CA ARG A 106 1.82 0.03 -0.58
C ARG A 106 2.80 0.07 -1.75
N VAL A 107 3.33 -1.07 -2.10
CA VAL A 107 4.15 -1.30 -3.30
C VAL A 107 3.45 -2.33 -4.20
N GLY A 108 3.05 -1.91 -5.39
CA GLY A 108 2.22 -2.70 -6.29
C GLY A 108 2.64 -2.61 -7.75
N SER A 109 1.85 -3.23 -8.62
CA SER A 109 1.91 -3.04 -10.08
C SER A 109 0.69 -2.27 -10.55
N ALA A 110 0.81 -1.59 -11.70
CA ALA A 110 -0.27 -0.84 -12.32
C ALA A 110 -0.15 -0.88 -13.84
N GLY A 111 -1.29 -0.81 -14.52
CA GLY A 111 -1.35 -0.62 -15.97
C GLY A 111 -1.25 0.86 -16.33
N SER A 112 -0.34 1.23 -17.24
CA SER A 112 -0.20 2.61 -17.68
C SER A 112 -1.40 3.08 -18.49
N MET A 113 -1.88 4.28 -18.18
CA MET A 113 -2.86 5.06 -18.94
C MET A 113 -2.25 6.34 -19.53
N HIS A 114 -0.93 6.52 -19.45
CA HIS A 114 -0.24 7.74 -19.88
C HIS A 114 0.87 7.42 -20.87
N PRO A 115 0.99 8.14 -22.03
CA PRO A 115 1.92 7.80 -23.09
C PRO A 115 3.40 7.88 -22.70
N ASP A 116 3.75 8.71 -21.70
CA ASP A 116 5.14 8.86 -21.24
C ASP A 116 5.51 7.89 -20.12
N LEU A 117 4.61 6.99 -19.71
CA LEU A 117 4.88 5.97 -18.71
C LEU A 117 5.13 4.63 -19.38
N HIS A 118 6.31 4.08 -19.16
CA HIS A 118 6.78 2.83 -19.73
C HIS A 118 6.88 1.74 -18.67
N ILE A 119 6.97 0.50 -19.12
CA ILE A 119 7.21 -0.64 -18.22
C ILE A 119 8.46 -0.41 -17.38
N GLY A 120 8.33 -0.60 -16.08
CA GLY A 120 9.38 -0.36 -15.11
C GLY A 120 9.36 1.03 -14.47
N ASP A 121 8.70 2.03 -15.07
CA ASP A 121 8.56 3.37 -14.47
C ASP A 121 7.71 3.30 -13.20
N LEU A 122 7.96 4.21 -12.26
CA LEU A 122 7.19 4.32 -11.02
C LEU A 122 6.03 5.31 -11.17
N VAL A 123 4.90 4.96 -10.57
CA VAL A 123 3.78 5.87 -10.36
C VAL A 123 3.54 6.01 -8.86
N MET A 124 3.57 7.25 -8.38
CA MET A 124 3.23 7.60 -7.00
C MET A 124 1.84 8.21 -6.99
N ALA A 125 0.90 7.52 -6.38
CA ALA A 125 -0.50 7.92 -6.35
C ALA A 125 -0.71 9.08 -5.38
N MET A 126 -0.71 10.32 -5.88
CA MET A 126 -1.05 11.50 -5.11
C MET A 126 -2.52 11.49 -4.69
N GLY A 127 -3.39 11.09 -5.60
CA GLY A 127 -4.82 10.86 -5.37
C GLY A 127 -5.27 9.59 -6.08
N ALA A 128 -6.42 9.06 -5.67
CA ALA A 128 -6.94 7.83 -6.22
C ALA A 128 -8.43 7.96 -6.56
N CYS A 129 -8.74 7.97 -7.87
CA CYS A 129 -10.10 7.83 -8.38
C CYS A 129 -10.56 6.38 -8.25
N THR A 130 -11.86 6.13 -8.22
CA THR A 130 -12.38 4.76 -8.18
C THR A 130 -13.84 4.66 -8.64
N ASN A 131 -14.20 3.49 -9.15
CA ASN A 131 -15.59 3.06 -9.37
C ASN A 131 -16.17 2.29 -8.17
N SER A 132 -15.37 2.06 -7.12
CA SER A 132 -15.80 1.32 -5.94
C SER A 132 -16.76 2.09 -5.05
N ALA A 133 -17.74 1.41 -4.49
CA ALA A 133 -18.63 1.93 -3.47
C ALA A 133 -18.02 1.95 -2.05
N TYR A 134 -16.73 1.73 -1.90
CA TYR A 134 -16.07 1.59 -0.58
C TYR A 134 -16.31 2.77 0.36
N ALA A 135 -16.34 4.00 -0.17
CA ALA A 135 -16.58 5.21 0.61
C ALA A 135 -17.98 5.30 1.23
N MET A 136 -18.97 4.58 0.67
CA MET A 136 -20.36 4.64 1.15
C MET A 136 -20.52 4.17 2.60
N GLN A 137 -19.66 3.26 3.08
CA GLN A 137 -19.67 2.81 4.47
C GLN A 137 -19.39 3.92 5.49
N PHE A 138 -18.79 5.02 5.07
CA PHE A 138 -18.44 6.14 5.96
C PHE A 138 -19.59 7.14 6.13
N HIS A 139 -20.68 7.00 5.36
CA HIS A 139 -21.87 7.85 5.41
C HIS A 139 -21.56 9.36 5.34
N LEU A 140 -20.58 9.75 4.53
CA LEU A 140 -20.23 11.16 4.35
C LEU A 140 -21.32 11.87 3.51
N PRO A 141 -21.63 13.15 3.80
CA PRO A 141 -22.61 13.92 3.05
C PRO A 141 -22.06 14.47 1.71
N GLY A 142 -21.09 13.79 1.10
CA GLY A 142 -20.41 14.18 -0.13
C GLY A 142 -19.44 13.13 -0.63
N ILE A 143 -18.61 13.50 -1.61
CA ILE A 143 -17.61 12.63 -2.20
C ILE A 143 -16.26 12.92 -1.53
N TYR A 144 -15.65 11.90 -0.92
CA TYR A 144 -14.31 11.99 -0.35
C TYR A 144 -13.25 11.86 -1.46
N ALA A 145 -12.21 12.68 -1.40
CA ALA A 145 -11.05 12.59 -2.27
C ALA A 145 -9.94 11.80 -1.55
N PRO A 146 -9.70 10.52 -1.90
CA PRO A 146 -8.63 9.73 -1.31
C PRO A 146 -7.27 10.26 -1.78
N ILE A 147 -6.45 10.74 -0.84
CA ILE A 147 -5.12 11.30 -1.12
C ILE A 147 -4.06 10.64 -0.25
N ALA A 148 -2.83 10.62 -0.78
CA ALA A 148 -1.64 10.21 -0.04
C ALA A 148 -1.28 11.21 1.08
N ASP A 149 -0.52 10.73 2.07
CA ASP A 149 0.21 11.61 2.97
C ASP A 149 1.28 12.37 2.18
N PHE A 150 1.24 13.70 2.27
CA PHE A 150 2.11 14.58 1.48
C PHE A 150 3.59 14.41 1.81
N ASP A 151 3.94 14.22 3.09
CA ASP A 151 5.35 14.09 3.50
C ASP A 151 5.94 12.76 3.03
N LEU A 152 5.15 11.66 3.06
CA LEU A 152 5.56 10.38 2.48
C LEU A 152 5.73 10.48 0.96
N LEU A 153 4.79 11.13 0.28
CA LEU A 153 4.84 11.30 -1.17
C LEU A 153 6.07 12.11 -1.59
N ARG A 154 6.33 13.22 -0.92
CA ARG A 154 7.49 14.07 -1.17
C ARG A 154 8.80 13.30 -0.94
N ALA A 155 8.92 12.61 0.21
CA ALA A 155 10.11 11.82 0.51
C ALA A 155 10.34 10.71 -0.54
N ALA A 156 9.26 10.07 -1.04
CA ALA A 156 9.36 9.05 -2.08
C ALA A 156 9.84 9.65 -3.42
N ALA A 157 9.34 10.83 -3.80
CA ALA A 157 9.78 11.52 -5.02
C ALA A 157 11.26 11.90 -4.93
N GLU A 158 11.68 12.54 -3.82
CA GLU A 158 13.08 12.88 -3.56
C GLU A 158 13.99 11.64 -3.59
N LYS A 159 13.52 10.51 -3.01
CA LYS A 159 14.28 9.25 -3.02
C LYS A 159 14.38 8.63 -4.42
N ALA A 160 13.34 8.68 -5.21
CA ALA A 160 13.38 8.20 -6.59
C ALA A 160 14.35 9.02 -7.45
N GLU A 161 14.40 10.34 -7.26
CA GLU A 161 15.38 11.23 -7.91
C GLU A 161 16.82 10.90 -7.50
N GLU A 162 17.07 10.72 -6.19
CA GLU A 162 18.38 10.31 -5.66
C GLU A 162 18.88 8.99 -6.27
N LEU A 163 17.95 8.04 -6.48
CA LEU A 163 18.26 6.73 -7.05
C LEU A 163 18.29 6.72 -8.60
N GLY A 164 17.93 7.83 -9.24
CA GLY A 164 17.89 7.95 -10.70
C GLY A 164 16.74 7.17 -11.35
N TYR A 165 15.66 6.88 -10.61
CA TYR A 165 14.51 6.16 -11.12
C TYR A 165 13.53 7.09 -11.82
N ARG A 166 12.97 6.64 -12.93
CA ARG A 166 11.92 7.37 -13.64
C ARG A 166 10.60 7.22 -12.87
N TYR A 167 9.90 8.33 -12.66
CA TYR A 167 8.62 8.33 -11.96
C TYR A 167 7.69 9.43 -12.44
N LYS A 168 6.39 9.25 -12.20
CA LYS A 168 5.38 10.32 -12.25
C LYS A 168 4.55 10.33 -10.96
N VAL A 169 4.14 11.53 -10.57
CA VAL A 169 3.22 11.76 -9.45
C VAL A 169 1.90 12.27 -10.00
N GLY A 170 0.78 11.67 -9.60
CA GLY A 170 -0.54 12.11 -10.03
C GLY A 170 -1.66 11.17 -9.59
N ASN A 171 -2.84 11.34 -10.19
CA ASN A 171 -3.96 10.48 -9.89
C ASN A 171 -3.78 9.10 -10.52
N VAL A 172 -4.17 8.08 -9.75
CA VAL A 172 -4.40 6.72 -10.27
C VAL A 172 -5.91 6.43 -10.28
N TYR A 173 -6.32 5.43 -11.03
CA TYR A 173 -7.67 4.89 -10.99
C TYR A 173 -7.64 3.50 -10.38
N SER A 174 -8.46 3.26 -9.37
CA SER A 174 -8.63 1.95 -8.77
C SER A 174 -9.95 1.34 -9.23
N SER A 175 -9.86 0.25 -9.98
CA SER A 175 -11.02 -0.49 -10.47
C SER A 175 -11.34 -1.68 -9.57
N ASP A 176 -12.63 -1.93 -9.33
CA ASP A 176 -13.10 -3.16 -8.68
C ASP A 176 -13.07 -4.37 -9.63
N THR A 177 -12.87 -4.16 -10.93
CA THR A 177 -12.80 -5.20 -11.96
C THR A 177 -11.48 -5.15 -12.69
N PHE A 178 -10.83 -6.32 -12.86
CA PHE A 178 -9.63 -6.47 -13.68
C PHE A 178 -10.00 -6.75 -15.15
N TYR A 179 -11.00 -7.61 -15.37
CA TYR A 179 -11.58 -7.86 -16.70
C TYR A 179 -12.82 -6.99 -16.82
N ASP A 180 -12.77 -5.99 -17.69
CA ASP A 180 -13.81 -5.00 -17.87
C ASP A 180 -14.41 -5.13 -19.26
N ASP A 181 -15.73 -5.43 -19.32
CA ASP A 181 -16.49 -5.60 -20.58
C ASP A 181 -16.78 -4.25 -21.26
N SER A 182 -16.65 -3.15 -20.55
CA SER A 182 -16.93 -1.80 -21.05
C SER A 182 -15.88 -0.80 -20.55
N PRO A 183 -14.60 -0.95 -21.01
CA PRO A 183 -13.52 -0.13 -20.50
C PRO A 183 -13.73 1.35 -20.86
N ASP A 184 -13.67 2.20 -19.86
CA ASP A 184 -13.76 3.66 -19.95
C ASP A 184 -12.37 4.34 -19.84
N THR A 185 -11.32 3.60 -20.14
CA THR A 185 -9.90 4.00 -20.08
C THR A 185 -9.66 5.37 -20.71
N ASP A 186 -10.24 5.60 -21.90
CA ASP A 186 -10.12 6.88 -22.61
C ASP A 186 -10.67 8.08 -21.84
N GLN A 187 -11.70 7.87 -21.01
CA GLN A 187 -12.27 8.94 -20.20
C GLN A 187 -11.32 9.32 -19.07
N TRP A 188 -10.74 8.32 -18.41
CA TRP A 188 -9.74 8.52 -17.36
C TRP A 188 -8.47 9.15 -17.90
N GLN A 189 -8.01 8.75 -19.07
CA GLN A 189 -6.87 9.37 -19.78
C GLN A 189 -7.10 10.86 -20.04
N LYS A 190 -8.28 11.24 -20.55
CA LYS A 190 -8.66 12.66 -20.77
C LYS A 190 -8.63 13.49 -19.51
N MET A 191 -8.81 12.87 -18.35
CA MET A 191 -8.71 13.52 -17.03
C MET A 191 -7.28 13.53 -16.47
N GLY A 192 -6.30 13.02 -17.22
CA GLY A 192 -4.89 12.98 -16.81
C GLY A 192 -4.58 11.93 -15.75
N VAL A 193 -5.40 10.88 -15.64
CA VAL A 193 -5.11 9.73 -14.76
C VAL A 193 -3.92 8.96 -15.34
N LEU A 194 -2.95 8.64 -14.48
CA LEU A 194 -1.66 8.07 -14.90
C LEU A 194 -1.70 6.57 -15.13
N ALA A 195 -2.39 5.84 -14.25
CA ALA A 195 -2.38 4.38 -14.27
C ALA A 195 -3.61 3.81 -13.56
N VAL A 196 -3.93 2.53 -13.85
CA VAL A 196 -4.95 1.75 -13.16
C VAL A 196 -4.30 0.73 -12.23
N GLU A 197 -4.86 0.64 -11.01
CA GLU A 197 -4.55 -0.35 -9.99
C GLU A 197 -5.86 -0.73 -9.27
N MET A 198 -5.85 -1.38 -8.10
CA MET A 198 -7.09 -1.91 -7.50
C MET A 198 -7.23 -1.64 -5.99
N GLU A 199 -6.42 -0.78 -5.34
CA GLU A 199 -6.33 -0.74 -3.86
C GLU A 199 -6.22 0.64 -3.20
N ALA A 200 -5.62 1.60 -3.85
CA ALA A 200 -5.19 2.87 -3.24
C ALA A 200 -6.29 3.63 -2.47
N PRO A 201 -7.55 3.76 -2.96
CA PRO A 201 -8.58 4.51 -2.26
C PRO A 201 -8.92 3.95 -0.89
N ALA A 202 -9.03 2.60 -0.75
CA ALA A 202 -9.36 1.98 0.52
C ALA A 202 -8.24 2.20 1.54
N LEU A 203 -6.98 2.08 1.12
CA LEU A 203 -5.83 2.36 1.97
C LEU A 203 -5.84 3.80 2.48
N TYR A 204 -6.04 4.77 1.58
CA TYR A 204 -6.04 6.20 1.93
C TYR A 204 -7.22 6.58 2.84
N MET A 205 -8.42 6.04 2.57
CA MET A 205 -9.58 6.29 3.42
C MET A 205 -9.41 5.69 4.82
N ASN A 206 -8.89 4.48 4.92
CA ASN A 206 -8.63 3.85 6.22
C ASN A 206 -7.54 4.61 7.00
N ALA A 207 -6.47 5.05 6.34
CA ALA A 207 -5.44 5.87 6.96
C ALA A 207 -6.01 7.19 7.49
N ALA A 208 -6.75 7.93 6.66
CA ALA A 208 -7.36 9.19 7.05
C ALA A 208 -8.30 9.03 8.26
N ARG A 209 -9.17 8.00 8.23
CA ARG A 209 -10.09 7.73 9.33
C ARG A 209 -9.42 7.33 10.63
N SER A 210 -8.25 6.70 10.54
CA SER A 210 -7.47 6.26 11.69
C SER A 210 -6.44 7.29 12.18
N GLY A 211 -6.34 8.46 11.52
CA GLY A 211 -5.31 9.45 11.81
C GLY A 211 -3.88 8.95 11.54
N ALA A 212 -3.77 8.02 10.59
CA ALA A 212 -2.52 7.40 10.17
C ALA A 212 -2.07 7.93 8.79
N ARG A 213 -0.90 7.52 8.32
CA ARG A 213 -0.30 7.93 7.06
C ARG A 213 -0.27 6.78 6.05
N ALA A 214 -0.51 7.09 4.79
CA ALA A 214 -0.41 6.09 3.73
C ALA A 214 0.15 6.67 2.43
N LEU A 215 0.87 5.83 1.68
CA LEU A 215 1.33 6.07 0.32
C LEU A 215 1.15 4.81 -0.51
N CYS A 216 0.67 4.96 -1.73
CA CYS A 216 0.66 3.91 -2.74
C CYS A 216 1.64 4.26 -3.85
N MET A 217 2.57 3.35 -4.12
CA MET A 217 3.50 3.41 -5.24
C MET A 217 3.35 2.14 -6.07
N CYS A 218 3.34 2.29 -7.38
CA CYS A 218 3.25 1.17 -8.31
C CYS A 218 4.37 1.24 -9.34
N THR A 219 4.86 0.07 -9.75
CA THR A 219 5.65 -0.07 -10.97
C THR A 219 4.73 -0.37 -12.12
N ILE A 220 4.92 0.29 -13.25
CA ILE A 220 4.18 -0.01 -14.48
C ILE A 220 4.54 -1.40 -14.96
N SER A 221 3.54 -2.27 -15.03
CA SER A 221 3.68 -3.67 -15.46
C SER A 221 3.15 -3.94 -16.86
N ASP A 222 2.27 -3.10 -17.33
CA ASP A 222 1.61 -3.19 -18.62
C ASP A 222 1.15 -1.79 -19.08
N SER A 223 0.90 -1.64 -20.38
CA SER A 223 0.42 -0.40 -20.96
C SER A 223 -0.90 -0.63 -21.68
N LEU A 224 -1.96 0.04 -21.22
CA LEU A 224 -3.26 0.03 -21.89
C LEU A 224 -3.23 0.85 -23.18
N ILE A 225 -2.15 1.59 -23.43
CA ILE A 225 -1.97 2.43 -24.63
C ILE A 225 -1.25 1.65 -25.73
N THR A 226 -0.12 1.00 -25.40
CA THR A 226 0.73 0.29 -26.38
C THR A 226 0.40 -1.21 -26.47
N GLY A 227 -0.31 -1.76 -25.49
CA GLY A 227 -0.57 -3.19 -25.37
C GLY A 227 0.63 -4.01 -24.88
N GLU A 228 1.72 -3.38 -24.46
CA GLU A 228 2.86 -4.06 -23.83
C GLU A 228 2.47 -4.66 -22.48
N VAL A 229 2.91 -5.89 -22.23
CA VAL A 229 2.64 -6.62 -20.99
C VAL A 229 3.89 -7.31 -20.47
N THR A 230 4.02 -7.42 -19.14
CA THR A 230 5.05 -8.23 -18.49
C THR A 230 4.49 -9.57 -18.04
N THR A 231 5.35 -10.58 -17.92
CA THR A 231 5.00 -11.89 -17.40
C THR A 231 4.75 -11.82 -15.88
N ALA A 232 4.06 -12.83 -15.32
CA ALA A 232 3.87 -12.94 -13.88
C ALA A 232 5.20 -13.05 -13.11
N GLU A 233 6.19 -13.74 -13.68
CA GLU A 233 7.53 -13.90 -13.12
C GLU A 233 8.29 -12.55 -13.06
N GLU A 234 8.23 -11.76 -14.13
CA GLU A 234 8.82 -10.42 -14.14
C GLU A 234 8.17 -9.49 -13.12
N ARG A 235 6.85 -9.54 -12.97
CA ARG A 235 6.12 -8.77 -11.94
C ARG A 235 6.52 -9.16 -10.52
N GLN A 236 6.82 -10.42 -10.28
CA GLN A 236 7.23 -10.91 -8.98
C GLN A 236 8.68 -10.52 -8.64
N ASN A 237 9.61 -10.62 -9.59
CA ASN A 237 11.04 -10.61 -9.33
C ASN A 237 11.75 -9.30 -9.71
N ASN A 238 11.24 -8.55 -10.72
CA ASN A 238 11.99 -7.44 -11.32
C ASN A 238 11.59 -6.06 -10.81
N PHE A 239 10.46 -5.93 -10.12
CA PHE A 239 9.96 -4.62 -9.67
C PHE A 239 10.53 -4.22 -8.32
N THR A 240 11.87 -4.10 -8.24
CA THR A 240 12.55 -3.76 -6.99
C THR A 240 12.68 -2.25 -6.75
N GLN A 241 12.62 -1.42 -7.80
CA GLN A 241 12.77 0.03 -7.69
C GLN A 241 11.79 0.67 -6.70
N MET A 242 10.50 0.29 -6.76
CA MET A 242 9.50 0.79 -5.80
C MET A 242 9.79 0.36 -4.36
N MET A 243 10.42 -0.80 -4.17
CA MET A 243 10.82 -1.29 -2.84
C MET A 243 12.03 -0.52 -2.33
N ASP A 244 13.03 -0.26 -3.19
CA ASP A 244 14.20 0.54 -2.84
C ASP A 244 13.79 1.95 -2.38
N VAL A 245 12.80 2.55 -3.07
CA VAL A 245 12.22 3.84 -2.65
C VAL A 245 11.48 3.68 -1.32
N ALA A 246 10.59 2.67 -1.18
CA ALA A 246 9.79 2.47 0.03
C ALA A 246 10.67 2.26 1.27
N PHE A 247 11.69 1.40 1.17
CA PHE A 247 12.66 1.20 2.26
C PHE A 247 13.57 2.42 2.48
N GLY A 248 13.84 3.19 1.42
CA GLY A 248 14.70 4.37 1.49
C GLY A 248 14.09 5.56 2.24
N ILE A 249 12.77 5.58 2.46
CA ILE A 249 12.05 6.68 3.13
C ILE A 249 11.57 6.34 4.54
N ILE A 250 11.99 5.19 5.09
CA ILE A 250 11.64 4.73 6.46
C ILE A 250 12.56 5.33 7.51
#